data_b8be87c5b1f8f69beab86df1cdec746e
#
_entry.id   b8be87c5b1f8f69beab86df1cdec746e
#
_cell.length_a   1.000
_cell.length_b   1.000
_cell.length_c   1.000
_cell.angle_alpha   90.00
_cell.angle_beta   90.00
_cell.angle_gamma   90.00
#
_symmetry.space_group_name_H-M   'P 1'
#
loop_
_entity.id
_entity.type
_entity.pdbx_description
1 polymer ?
#
loop_
_entity_poly.entity_id
_entity_poly.type
_entity_poly.pdbx_seq_one_letter_code
_entity_poly.pdbx_strand_id
1 'polypeptide(L)'
;MSNNILADLQPHAVFKYFEQICAIPHGSGNVKQISDYLCEFARERNLWFKQDESYNVIIKKPASNSESKAAPVILQGHIDMVAVKTNDKVKDMEKDGLDLYIDDGYVNADRTTLGADDGIAVAYALAILDSKDVCHPPIEAVFTVDEEIGMLGAEAINTDCLEGKIMLNIDSEEEGIFLSGCAGGATLKASYPLKKSDMTGTQMSIKINGLTSGHSGTDIICQRANANILMGRILFDVKECVNIVSISGGEKDNSIAPFADAVIMTQEADKVTELLNNTANVLKEEYSVTDPHLTIKVNCEGEGSTLACDDATTQMLINVLNFIPDGVVKMSNDIKGLVQTSLNLGVAELAEKTFAATYLIRSSSQSEKEYLTDKVGKMTEYLGGTYELKGVYPAWEFKKNSAIRDMLCESYNRLFNKEALVETMHAGVECGIMAAKIDDLDCVSFGPDIIDIHTVKEKLDIASTQRTWELITDVLKQLA
;
A
#
# COMPACT_ATOMS: atom_id res chain seq x y z
N MET A 1 32.53 -1.05 -12.45
CA MET A 1 32.67 -0.31 -13.73
C MET A 1 31.27 -0.13 -14.26
N SER A 2 30.77 1.10 -14.34
CA SER A 2 29.48 1.35 -14.99
C SER A 2 29.57 0.89 -16.44
N ASN A 3 28.69 0.04 -16.88
CA ASN A 3 28.73 -0.54 -18.23
C ASN A 3 28.33 0.46 -19.33
N ASN A 4 27.97 1.70 -18.97
CA ASN A 4 27.45 2.76 -19.87
C ASN A 4 26.32 2.28 -20.80
N ILE A 5 25.44 1.41 -20.30
CA ILE A 5 24.35 0.80 -21.06
C ILE A 5 23.32 1.86 -21.44
N LEU A 6 23.07 2.82 -20.55
CA LEU A 6 22.08 3.87 -20.74
C LEU A 6 22.67 5.16 -21.32
N ALA A 7 23.96 5.18 -21.67
CA ALA A 7 24.69 6.41 -22.05
C ALA A 7 24.12 7.14 -23.27
N ASP A 8 23.52 6.43 -24.22
CA ASP A 8 22.95 7.01 -25.45
C ASP A 8 21.49 7.49 -25.29
N LEU A 9 20.88 7.25 -24.12
CA LEU A 9 19.49 7.63 -23.86
C LEU A 9 19.37 9.12 -23.51
N GLN A 10 18.21 9.68 -23.80
CA GLN A 10 17.84 11.04 -23.43
C GLN A 10 16.64 11.03 -22.44
N PRO A 11 16.63 11.92 -21.44
CA PRO A 11 17.64 12.92 -21.10
C PRO A 11 18.88 12.25 -20.46
N HIS A 12 20.04 12.53 -21.03
CA HIS A 12 21.29 11.87 -20.64
C HIS A 12 21.59 11.95 -19.14
N ALA A 13 21.32 13.09 -18.50
CA ALA A 13 21.59 13.25 -17.06
C ALA A 13 20.74 12.31 -16.21
N VAL A 14 19.46 12.13 -16.54
CA VAL A 14 18.54 11.25 -15.81
C VAL A 14 18.99 9.80 -15.93
N PHE A 15 19.19 9.30 -17.14
CA PHE A 15 19.61 7.90 -17.33
C PHE A 15 21.02 7.61 -16.80
N LYS A 16 21.92 8.59 -16.82
CA LYS A 16 23.23 8.49 -16.15
C LYS A 16 23.08 8.26 -14.65
N TYR A 17 22.23 9.04 -13.95
CA TYR A 17 22.04 8.88 -12.53
C TYR A 17 21.25 7.61 -12.21
N PHE A 18 20.28 7.25 -13.00
CA PHE A 18 19.56 5.99 -12.86
C PHE A 18 20.50 4.78 -12.96
N GLU A 19 21.39 4.75 -13.95
CA GLU A 19 22.40 3.68 -14.07
C GLU A 19 23.35 3.64 -12.87
N GLN A 20 23.71 4.80 -12.29
CA GLN A 20 24.56 4.86 -11.09
C GLN A 20 23.83 4.33 -9.85
N ILE A 21 22.54 4.65 -9.68
CA ILE A 21 21.69 4.14 -8.61
C ILE A 21 21.55 2.61 -8.73
N CYS A 22 21.24 2.09 -9.90
CA CYS A 22 21.13 0.65 -10.15
C CYS A 22 22.44 -0.13 -9.91
N ALA A 23 23.59 0.54 -9.94
CA ALA A 23 24.89 -0.08 -9.62
C ALA A 23 25.13 -0.24 -8.10
N ILE A 24 24.29 0.38 -7.25
CA ILE A 24 24.36 0.32 -5.79
C ILE A 24 23.25 -0.63 -5.31
N PRO A 25 23.55 -1.66 -4.50
CA PRO A 25 22.50 -2.48 -3.89
C PRO A 25 21.74 -1.64 -2.85
N HIS A 26 20.41 -1.55 -3.01
CA HIS A 26 19.55 -0.66 -2.21
C HIS A 26 18.16 -1.24 -1.93
N GLY A 27 18.06 -2.54 -1.71
CA GLY A 27 16.81 -3.15 -1.23
C GLY A 27 16.41 -2.59 0.14
N SER A 28 15.11 -2.58 0.45
CA SER A 28 14.59 -2.12 1.74
C SER A 28 15.35 -2.75 2.92
N GLY A 29 15.70 -1.94 3.91
CA GLY A 29 16.60 -2.30 5.01
C GLY A 29 18.10 -2.27 4.68
N ASN A 30 18.50 -2.17 3.41
CA ASN A 30 19.90 -2.09 2.96
C ASN A 30 20.22 -0.75 2.28
N VAL A 31 19.76 0.34 2.84
CA VAL A 31 19.74 1.68 2.23
C VAL A 31 20.98 2.55 2.52
N LYS A 32 21.85 2.10 3.43
CA LYS A 32 22.98 2.95 3.87
C LYS A 32 23.90 3.37 2.72
N GLN A 33 24.22 2.46 1.81
CA GLN A 33 25.20 2.73 0.74
C GLN A 33 24.68 3.76 -0.25
N ILE A 34 23.40 3.68 -0.63
CA ILE A 34 22.78 4.66 -1.53
C ILE A 34 22.57 6.00 -0.83
N SER A 35 22.22 6.02 0.46
CA SER A 35 22.14 7.25 1.27
C SER A 35 23.50 7.96 1.36
N ASP A 36 24.59 7.22 1.62
CA ASP A 36 25.94 7.77 1.62
C ASP A 36 26.36 8.31 0.24
N TYR A 37 25.98 7.64 -0.85
CA TYR A 37 26.16 8.12 -2.23
C TYR A 37 25.51 9.48 -2.46
N LEU A 38 24.27 9.69 -1.99
CA LEU A 38 23.57 10.97 -2.10
C LEU A 38 24.28 12.08 -1.31
N CYS A 39 24.79 11.77 -0.13
CA CYS A 39 25.59 12.70 0.66
C CYS A 39 26.90 13.12 -0.04
N GLU A 40 27.60 12.14 -0.67
CA GLU A 40 28.82 12.42 -1.44
C GLU A 40 28.51 13.24 -2.70
N PHE A 41 27.43 12.89 -3.42
CA PHE A 41 26.92 13.67 -4.55
C PHE A 41 26.73 15.15 -4.18
N ALA A 42 26.09 15.44 -3.04
CA ALA A 42 25.86 16.79 -2.55
C ALA A 42 27.16 17.50 -2.17
N ARG A 43 28.08 16.80 -1.51
CA ARG A 43 29.39 17.32 -1.08
C ARG A 43 30.26 17.73 -2.27
N GLU A 44 30.35 16.90 -3.31
CA GLU A 44 31.11 17.20 -4.53
C GLU A 44 30.60 18.46 -5.25
N ARG A 45 29.33 18.81 -5.07
CA ARG A 45 28.67 19.97 -5.70
C ARG A 45 28.54 21.17 -4.79
N ASN A 46 29.09 21.08 -3.58
CA ASN A 46 28.97 22.11 -2.54
C ASN A 46 27.51 22.48 -2.23
N LEU A 47 26.58 21.51 -2.30
CA LEU A 47 25.19 21.68 -1.92
C LEU A 47 25.03 21.41 -0.41
N TRP A 48 24.09 22.12 0.21
CA TRP A 48 23.71 21.81 1.58
C TRP A 48 22.97 20.48 1.62
N PHE A 49 23.29 19.64 2.59
CA PHE A 49 22.59 18.39 2.80
C PHE A 49 22.51 18.01 4.28
N LYS A 50 21.53 17.17 4.59
CA LYS A 50 21.33 16.55 5.90
C LYS A 50 20.97 15.07 5.71
N GLN A 51 21.71 14.18 6.35
CA GLN A 51 21.36 12.77 6.51
C GLN A 51 20.89 12.58 7.95
N ASP A 52 19.78 11.88 8.16
CA ASP A 52 19.28 11.55 9.50
C ASP A 52 19.75 10.16 9.97
N GLU A 53 19.32 9.78 11.18
CA GLU A 53 19.69 8.49 11.79
C GLU A 53 19.06 7.28 11.07
N SER A 54 17.95 7.49 10.34
CA SER A 54 17.27 6.48 9.52
C SER A 54 17.82 6.38 8.11
N TYR A 55 18.82 7.22 7.76
CA TYR A 55 19.42 7.35 6.42
C TYR A 55 18.56 8.11 5.39
N ASN A 56 17.50 8.81 5.79
CA ASN A 56 16.86 9.78 4.89
C ASN A 56 17.85 10.91 4.56
N VAL A 57 17.77 11.44 3.34
CA VAL A 57 18.66 12.52 2.90
C VAL A 57 17.84 13.70 2.36
N ILE A 58 18.15 14.89 2.81
CA ILE A 58 17.62 16.14 2.26
C ILE A 58 18.78 16.92 1.63
N ILE A 59 18.62 17.35 0.36
CA ILE A 59 19.61 18.15 -0.35
C ILE A 59 18.94 19.45 -0.81
N LYS A 60 19.59 20.60 -0.54
CA LYS A 60 19.07 21.90 -0.97
C LYS A 60 19.92 22.53 -2.07
N LYS A 61 19.28 23.07 -3.10
CA LYS A 61 19.90 23.82 -4.18
C LYS A 61 19.29 25.22 -4.26
N PRO A 62 20.09 26.32 -4.31
CA PRO A 62 19.57 27.67 -4.58
C PRO A 62 18.86 27.75 -5.94
N ALA A 63 17.97 28.72 -6.12
CA ALA A 63 17.32 28.99 -7.42
C ALA A 63 18.34 29.15 -8.54
N SER A 64 17.98 28.77 -9.75
CA SER A 64 18.79 28.98 -10.96
C SER A 64 19.06 30.47 -11.24
N ASN A 65 18.12 31.35 -10.86
CA ASN A 65 18.30 32.80 -10.85
C ASN A 65 18.51 33.25 -9.39
N SER A 66 19.69 33.83 -9.10
CA SER A 66 20.04 34.30 -7.75
C SER A 66 19.18 35.47 -7.25
N GLU A 67 18.44 36.13 -8.11
CA GLU A 67 17.51 37.24 -7.77
C GLU A 67 16.07 36.73 -7.55
N SER A 68 15.81 35.43 -7.78
CA SER A 68 14.48 34.84 -7.59
C SER A 68 14.03 34.97 -6.14
N LYS A 69 12.75 35.32 -5.95
CA LYS A 69 12.06 35.34 -4.67
C LYS A 69 11.03 34.19 -4.58
N ALA A 70 11.11 33.25 -5.50
CA ALA A 70 10.23 32.09 -5.50
C ALA A 70 10.42 31.26 -4.21
N ALA A 71 9.34 30.69 -3.71
CA ALA A 71 9.41 29.77 -2.60
C ALA A 71 10.06 28.44 -3.04
N PRO A 72 10.74 27.72 -2.13
CA PRO A 72 11.29 26.42 -2.46
C PRO A 72 10.23 25.42 -2.91
N VAL A 73 10.63 24.52 -3.81
CA VAL A 73 9.84 23.37 -4.26
C VAL A 73 10.50 22.09 -3.77
N ILE A 74 9.71 21.21 -3.18
CA ILE A 74 10.15 19.90 -2.72
C ILE A 74 10.03 18.91 -3.89
N LEU A 75 11.14 18.23 -4.21
CA LEU A 75 11.15 17.04 -5.05
C LEU A 75 11.32 15.84 -4.14
N GLN A 76 10.40 14.88 -4.17
CA GLN A 76 10.44 13.78 -3.24
C GLN A 76 10.31 12.43 -3.98
N GLY A 77 11.07 11.44 -3.51
CA GLY A 77 11.01 10.04 -3.88
C GLY A 77 11.77 9.17 -2.88
N HIS A 78 11.50 7.87 -2.88
CA HIS A 78 12.21 6.93 -2.01
C HIS A 78 13.44 6.31 -2.67
N ILE A 79 14.40 5.85 -1.86
CA ILE A 79 15.69 5.33 -2.36
C ILE A 79 15.84 3.83 -2.19
N ASP A 80 14.93 3.16 -1.53
CA ASP A 80 14.88 1.71 -1.45
C ASP A 80 14.08 1.11 -2.62
N MET A 81 14.18 -0.19 -2.79
CA MET A 81 13.43 -0.95 -3.79
C MET A 81 13.05 -2.33 -3.25
N VAL A 82 12.01 -2.93 -3.78
CA VAL A 82 11.75 -4.37 -3.63
C VAL A 82 12.85 -5.16 -4.35
N ALA A 83 13.75 -5.79 -3.61
CA ALA A 83 14.92 -6.48 -4.16
C ALA A 83 14.65 -7.99 -4.30
N VAL A 84 14.06 -8.41 -5.43
CA VAL A 84 13.79 -9.83 -5.74
C VAL A 84 14.51 -10.29 -6.99
N LYS A 85 14.73 -11.61 -7.11
CA LYS A 85 15.34 -12.26 -8.27
C LYS A 85 14.71 -13.60 -8.56
N THR A 86 14.90 -14.12 -9.78
CA THR A 86 14.51 -15.50 -10.10
C THR A 86 15.37 -16.51 -9.34
N ASN A 87 14.83 -17.71 -9.10
CA ASN A 87 15.51 -18.75 -8.32
C ASN A 87 16.82 -19.25 -8.98
N ASP A 88 16.94 -19.13 -10.30
CA ASP A 88 18.09 -19.56 -11.09
C ASP A 88 19.15 -18.45 -11.28
N LYS A 89 18.87 -17.21 -10.85
CA LYS A 89 19.84 -16.11 -10.92
C LYS A 89 20.85 -16.20 -9.79
N VAL A 90 22.12 -16.32 -10.15
CA VAL A 90 23.24 -16.26 -9.21
C VAL A 90 23.63 -14.79 -9.01
N LYS A 91 23.07 -14.14 -8.01
CA LYS A 91 23.34 -12.74 -7.63
C LYS A 91 23.02 -12.56 -6.14
N ASP A 92 23.83 -11.80 -5.45
CA ASP A 92 23.58 -11.36 -4.07
C ASP A 92 22.95 -9.97 -4.11
N MET A 93 21.62 -9.89 -3.91
CA MET A 93 20.88 -8.62 -3.99
C MET A 93 21.26 -7.62 -2.88
N GLU A 94 21.96 -8.08 -1.84
CA GLU A 94 22.45 -7.19 -0.77
C GLU A 94 23.80 -6.56 -1.09
N LYS A 95 24.56 -7.09 -2.11
CA LYS A 95 25.94 -6.66 -2.40
C LYS A 95 26.18 -6.28 -3.85
N ASP A 96 25.41 -6.84 -4.77
CA ASP A 96 25.65 -6.68 -6.20
C ASP A 96 24.67 -5.66 -6.80
N GLY A 97 25.17 -4.73 -7.60
CA GLY A 97 24.32 -3.87 -8.43
C GLY A 97 23.59 -4.64 -9.52
N LEU A 98 22.63 -4.01 -10.18
CA LEU A 98 21.76 -4.63 -11.19
C LEU A 98 22.47 -4.80 -12.54
N ASP A 99 22.08 -5.81 -13.31
CA ASP A 99 22.55 -6.06 -14.67
C ASP A 99 21.53 -5.49 -15.67
N LEU A 100 21.69 -4.22 -16.04
CA LEU A 100 20.76 -3.51 -16.91
C LEU A 100 20.90 -3.94 -18.37
N TYR A 101 19.79 -3.90 -19.11
CA TYR A 101 19.75 -4.00 -20.58
C TYR A 101 18.56 -3.20 -21.13
N ILE A 102 18.62 -2.87 -22.42
CA ILE A 102 17.54 -2.19 -23.13
C ILE A 102 16.88 -3.21 -24.07
N ASP A 103 15.56 -3.28 -24.03
CA ASP A 103 14.76 -4.11 -24.93
C ASP A 103 13.44 -3.42 -25.25
N ASP A 104 13.10 -3.39 -26.54
CA ASP A 104 11.83 -2.87 -27.09
C ASP A 104 11.38 -1.52 -26.50
N GLY A 105 12.31 -0.57 -26.32
CA GLY A 105 12.01 0.76 -25.80
C GLY A 105 11.95 0.85 -24.26
N TYR A 106 12.30 -0.21 -23.56
CA TYR A 106 12.32 -0.27 -22.11
C TYR A 106 13.72 -0.50 -21.55
N VAL A 107 13.99 0.06 -20.37
CA VAL A 107 15.10 -0.34 -19.52
C VAL A 107 14.64 -1.49 -18.63
N ASN A 108 15.45 -2.52 -18.53
CA ASN A 108 15.17 -3.75 -17.78
C ASN A 108 16.38 -4.18 -16.95
N ALA A 109 16.17 -5.09 -15.98
CA ALA A 109 17.24 -5.79 -15.26
C ALA A 109 17.17 -7.31 -15.49
N ASP A 110 18.32 -7.97 -15.68
CA ASP A 110 18.36 -9.39 -16.03
C ASP A 110 17.93 -10.28 -14.87
N ARG A 111 16.68 -10.74 -14.90
CA ARG A 111 16.06 -11.67 -13.95
C ARG A 111 16.04 -11.18 -12.50
N THR A 112 16.00 -9.85 -12.32
CA THR A 112 15.79 -9.19 -11.03
C THR A 112 14.76 -8.09 -11.20
N THR A 113 14.23 -7.54 -10.10
CA THR A 113 13.59 -6.22 -10.10
C THR A 113 14.56 -5.17 -10.63
N LEU A 114 14.03 -4.08 -11.18
CA LEU A 114 14.80 -2.97 -11.76
C LEU A 114 15.03 -1.83 -10.75
N GLY A 115 14.08 -1.63 -9.81
CA GLY A 115 14.09 -0.49 -8.88
C GLY A 115 13.87 0.85 -9.59
N ALA A 116 13.07 0.86 -10.68
CA ALA A 116 12.60 2.08 -11.30
C ALA A 116 11.62 2.79 -10.38
N ASP A 117 10.83 2.05 -9.65
CA ASP A 117 10.09 2.39 -8.45
C ASP A 117 11.05 2.32 -7.24
N ASP A 118 11.51 3.46 -6.64
CA ASP A 118 11.35 4.84 -7.10
C ASP A 118 12.72 5.49 -7.47
N GLY A 119 13.67 4.65 -7.94
CA GLY A 119 15.01 5.10 -8.35
C GLY A 119 14.98 6.13 -9.48
N ILE A 120 13.88 6.17 -10.28
CA ILE A 120 13.74 7.17 -11.34
C ILE A 120 13.46 8.57 -10.78
N ALA A 121 12.69 8.72 -9.70
CA ALA A 121 12.52 10.00 -9.02
C ALA A 121 13.85 10.52 -8.48
N VAL A 122 14.62 9.63 -7.86
CA VAL A 122 15.97 9.96 -7.38
C VAL A 122 16.83 10.47 -8.55
N ALA A 123 16.79 9.79 -9.70
CA ALA A 123 17.54 10.19 -10.89
C ALA A 123 17.10 11.55 -11.45
N TYR A 124 15.81 11.85 -11.50
CA TYR A 124 15.31 13.17 -11.88
C TYR A 124 15.80 14.26 -10.93
N ALA A 125 15.66 14.04 -9.63
CA ALA A 125 16.12 15.00 -8.62
C ALA A 125 17.62 15.26 -8.73
N LEU A 126 18.45 14.22 -8.87
CA LEU A 126 19.90 14.35 -9.04
C LEU A 126 20.24 15.10 -10.34
N ALA A 127 19.54 14.83 -11.45
CA ALA A 127 19.73 15.56 -12.69
C ALA A 127 19.42 17.04 -12.57
N ILE A 128 18.39 17.44 -11.82
CA ILE A 128 18.05 18.83 -11.53
C ILE A 128 19.10 19.45 -10.60
N LEU A 129 19.52 18.75 -9.54
CA LEU A 129 20.51 19.20 -8.60
C LEU A 129 21.89 19.44 -9.26
N ASP A 130 22.29 18.63 -10.25
CA ASP A 130 23.54 18.77 -11.00
C ASP A 130 23.46 19.79 -12.14
N SER A 131 22.25 20.07 -12.66
CA SER A 131 22.05 20.92 -13.83
C SER A 131 22.48 22.37 -13.59
N LYS A 132 23.04 22.98 -14.66
CA LYS A 132 23.32 24.43 -14.74
C LYS A 132 22.35 25.16 -15.68
N ASP A 133 21.59 24.41 -16.48
CA ASP A 133 20.80 24.93 -17.59
C ASP A 133 19.29 24.84 -17.33
N VAL A 134 18.86 24.01 -16.38
CA VAL A 134 17.44 23.91 -15.98
C VAL A 134 17.06 25.15 -15.16
N CYS A 135 16.01 25.86 -15.61
CA CYS A 135 15.43 26.96 -14.85
C CYS A 135 14.55 26.40 -13.74
N HIS A 136 14.82 26.76 -12.49
CA HIS A 136 14.10 26.26 -11.31
C HIS A 136 14.10 27.25 -10.14
N PRO A 137 13.08 27.22 -9.26
CA PRO A 137 13.08 27.89 -7.97
C PRO A 137 14.13 27.24 -7.03
N PRO A 138 14.28 27.69 -5.77
CA PRO A 138 15.05 26.89 -4.81
C PRO A 138 14.46 25.48 -4.73
N ILE A 139 15.33 24.46 -4.71
CA ILE A 139 14.94 23.04 -4.66
C ILE A 139 15.30 22.46 -3.30
N GLU A 140 14.38 21.69 -2.74
CA GLU A 140 14.56 20.83 -1.57
C GLU A 140 14.29 19.39 -2.00
N ALA A 141 15.34 18.65 -2.38
CA ALA A 141 15.21 17.24 -2.71
C ALA A 141 15.16 16.41 -1.43
N VAL A 142 14.10 15.63 -1.26
CA VAL A 142 13.83 14.79 -0.09
C VAL A 142 13.84 13.33 -0.54
N PHE A 143 14.77 12.57 0.00
CA PHE A 143 14.98 11.17 -0.29
C PHE A 143 14.67 10.36 0.96
N THR A 144 13.61 9.58 0.92
CA THR A 144 13.13 8.72 2.01
C THR A 144 13.63 7.30 1.85
N VAL A 145 13.61 6.54 2.93
CA VAL A 145 14.04 5.13 2.98
C VAL A 145 12.91 4.23 3.42
N ASP A 146 13.02 2.93 3.07
CA ASP A 146 12.13 1.88 3.57
C ASP A 146 10.63 2.20 3.35
N GLU A 147 10.31 2.78 2.20
CA GLU A 147 8.93 3.00 1.75
C GLU A 147 8.21 1.67 1.61
N GLU A 148 8.82 0.73 0.90
CA GLU A 148 8.31 -0.57 0.47
C GLU A 148 7.98 -1.54 1.62
N ILE A 149 8.49 -1.24 2.81
CA ILE A 149 8.22 -2.00 4.04
C ILE A 149 7.40 -1.21 5.06
N GLY A 150 6.73 -0.14 4.61
CA GLY A 150 5.76 0.61 5.39
C GLY A 150 6.05 2.08 5.60
N MET A 151 6.71 2.77 4.65
CA MET A 151 6.97 4.22 4.67
C MET A 151 7.75 4.68 5.91
N LEU A 152 8.67 3.84 6.41
CA LEU A 152 9.35 4.06 7.70
C LEU A 152 10.22 5.33 7.68
N GLY A 153 10.87 5.61 6.54
CA GLY A 153 11.66 6.82 6.36
C GLY A 153 10.83 8.09 6.43
N ALA A 154 9.70 8.13 5.73
CA ALA A 154 8.80 9.26 5.76
C ALA A 154 8.20 9.48 7.17
N GLU A 155 7.95 8.42 7.93
CA GLU A 155 7.54 8.54 9.33
C GLU A 155 8.67 9.12 10.22
N ALA A 156 9.91 8.71 10.00
CA ALA A 156 11.05 9.11 10.81
C ALA A 156 11.59 10.50 10.47
N ILE A 157 11.47 10.95 9.20
CA ILE A 157 12.12 12.17 8.72
C ILE A 157 11.68 13.42 9.51
N ASN A 158 12.66 14.25 9.89
CA ASN A 158 12.40 15.56 10.46
C ASN A 158 12.36 16.63 9.35
N THR A 159 11.18 17.25 9.19
CA THR A 159 10.89 18.24 8.15
C THR A 159 11.15 19.70 8.57
N ASP A 160 11.63 19.96 9.78
CA ASP A 160 11.84 21.34 10.33
C ASP A 160 12.74 22.22 9.45
N CYS A 161 13.61 21.62 8.65
CA CYS A 161 14.49 22.35 7.74
C CYS A 161 13.86 22.65 6.38
N LEU A 162 12.67 22.10 6.07
CA LEU A 162 11.98 22.35 4.81
C LEU A 162 11.17 23.63 4.89
N GLU A 163 11.24 24.44 3.83
CA GLU A 163 10.52 25.70 3.69
C GLU A 163 9.47 25.63 2.56
N GLY A 164 9.62 24.65 1.66
CA GLY A 164 8.72 24.41 0.53
C GLY A 164 7.30 24.04 0.97
N LYS A 165 6.32 24.61 0.25
CA LYS A 165 4.88 24.28 0.42
C LYS A 165 4.29 23.66 -0.83
N ILE A 166 5.09 23.45 -1.86
CA ILE A 166 4.76 22.70 -3.07
C ILE A 166 5.66 21.47 -3.10
N MET A 167 5.07 20.30 -3.28
CA MET A 167 5.82 19.04 -3.40
C MET A 167 5.42 18.31 -4.68
N LEU A 168 6.42 17.95 -5.45
CA LEU A 168 6.36 17.02 -6.57
C LEU A 168 6.91 15.68 -6.07
N ASN A 169 6.02 14.76 -5.79
CA ASN A 169 6.38 13.37 -5.52
C ASN A 169 6.37 12.63 -6.86
N ILE A 170 7.40 11.86 -7.15
CA ILE A 170 7.55 11.25 -8.49
C ILE A 170 7.53 9.73 -8.35
N ASP A 171 6.52 9.25 -7.66
CA ASP A 171 6.34 7.90 -7.14
C ASP A 171 5.00 7.28 -7.63
N SER A 172 4.68 7.54 -8.91
CA SER A 172 3.54 6.92 -9.60
C SER A 172 4.02 6.29 -10.89
N GLU A 173 3.39 5.17 -11.29
CA GLU A 173 3.90 4.27 -12.32
C GLU A 173 3.15 4.38 -13.66
N GLU A 174 2.21 5.32 -13.81
CA GLU A 174 1.42 5.54 -15.02
C GLU A 174 1.49 7.01 -15.48
N GLU A 175 2.07 7.23 -16.67
CA GLU A 175 2.17 8.55 -17.26
C GLU A 175 0.80 9.19 -17.52
N GLY A 176 0.62 10.43 -17.06
CA GLY A 176 -0.60 11.19 -17.27
C GLY A 176 -1.68 10.97 -16.20
N ILE A 177 -1.42 10.14 -15.22
CA ILE A 177 -2.21 10.04 -13.99
C ILE A 177 -1.55 10.88 -12.90
N PHE A 178 -2.32 11.81 -12.33
CA PHE A 178 -1.87 12.69 -11.26
C PHE A 178 -2.63 12.38 -9.99
N LEU A 179 -1.96 11.69 -9.05
CA LEU A 179 -2.55 11.41 -7.74
C LEU A 179 -2.58 12.69 -6.90
N SER A 180 -3.74 12.97 -6.34
CA SER A 180 -4.00 14.17 -5.53
C SER A 180 -4.66 13.84 -4.20
N GLY A 181 -4.50 12.62 -3.73
CA GLY A 181 -5.04 12.13 -2.47
C GLY A 181 -4.82 10.65 -2.30
N CYS A 182 -4.73 10.20 -1.05
CA CYS A 182 -4.65 8.78 -0.74
C CYS A 182 -5.34 8.44 0.57
N ALA A 183 -5.66 7.16 0.77
CA ALA A 183 -6.19 6.73 2.04
C ALA A 183 -5.09 6.64 3.10
N GLY A 184 -5.37 7.16 4.29
CA GLY A 184 -4.68 6.76 5.50
C GLY A 184 -5.13 5.37 5.94
N GLY A 185 -4.36 4.74 6.82
CA GLY A 185 -4.63 3.40 7.30
C GLY A 185 -4.47 3.24 8.81
N ALA A 186 -5.08 2.18 9.34
CA ALA A 186 -4.86 1.69 10.70
C ALA A 186 -5.19 0.20 10.78
N THR A 187 -4.24 -0.62 11.22
CA THR A 187 -4.50 -2.02 11.54
C THR A 187 -4.97 -2.11 12.98
N LEU A 188 -6.22 -2.57 13.18
CA LEU A 188 -6.79 -2.86 14.49
C LEU A 188 -6.77 -4.36 14.74
N LYS A 189 -5.98 -4.79 15.73
CA LYS A 189 -5.91 -6.18 16.16
C LYS A 189 -6.73 -6.37 17.42
N ALA A 190 -7.93 -6.95 17.27
CA ALA A 190 -8.83 -7.31 18.35
C ALA A 190 -8.46 -8.68 18.96
N SER A 191 -8.63 -8.82 20.27
CA SER A 191 -8.39 -10.07 21.00
C SER A 191 -9.53 -10.32 21.98
N TYR A 192 -10.13 -11.50 21.92
CA TYR A 192 -11.26 -11.91 22.73
C TYR A 192 -10.89 -13.12 23.60
N PRO A 193 -11.11 -13.10 24.91
CA PRO A 193 -10.82 -14.23 25.79
C PRO A 193 -11.80 -15.38 25.54
N LEU A 194 -11.29 -16.60 25.53
CA LEU A 194 -12.07 -17.82 25.32
C LEU A 194 -12.33 -18.56 26.63
N LYS A 195 -13.57 -19.05 26.78
CA LYS A 195 -13.92 -20.07 27.76
C LYS A 195 -14.28 -21.34 27.01
N LYS A 196 -13.62 -22.45 27.35
CA LYS A 196 -13.81 -23.75 26.73
C LYS A 196 -14.18 -24.80 27.78
N SER A 197 -14.96 -25.78 27.36
CA SER A 197 -15.35 -26.92 28.17
C SER A 197 -15.38 -28.20 27.33
N ASP A 198 -15.29 -29.35 27.96
CA ASP A 198 -15.45 -30.65 27.28
C ASP A 198 -16.88 -30.78 26.77
N MET A 199 -17.03 -30.95 25.46
CA MET A 199 -18.28 -31.17 24.77
C MET A 199 -18.30 -32.52 24.09
N THR A 200 -19.44 -33.19 24.15
CA THR A 200 -19.69 -34.46 23.41
C THR A 200 -20.71 -34.25 22.35
N GLY A 201 -20.60 -34.93 21.22
CA GLY A 201 -21.54 -34.78 20.07
C GLY A 201 -20.89 -35.16 18.76
N THR A 202 -21.46 -34.73 17.69
CA THR A 202 -20.91 -34.88 16.34
C THR A 202 -20.02 -33.69 16.01
N GLN A 203 -18.76 -33.98 15.69
CA GLN A 203 -17.82 -32.98 15.16
C GLN A 203 -18.03 -32.79 13.66
N MET A 204 -18.09 -31.53 13.22
CA MET A 204 -18.25 -31.19 11.82
C MET A 204 -17.21 -30.14 11.40
N SER A 205 -16.74 -30.24 10.16
CA SER A 205 -15.84 -29.24 9.57
C SER A 205 -16.53 -28.47 8.47
N ILE A 206 -16.23 -27.15 8.41
CA ILE A 206 -16.71 -26.23 7.39
C ILE A 206 -15.47 -25.62 6.73
N LYS A 207 -15.36 -25.71 5.40
CA LYS A 207 -14.24 -25.15 4.64
C LYS A 207 -14.72 -24.27 3.51
N ILE A 208 -14.26 -23.03 3.48
CA ILE A 208 -14.53 -22.03 2.45
C ILE A 208 -13.22 -21.80 1.69
N ASN A 209 -13.24 -21.98 0.36
CA ASN A 209 -12.08 -21.82 -0.51
C ASN A 209 -12.52 -21.36 -1.92
N GLY A 210 -11.53 -20.98 -2.74
CA GLY A 210 -11.74 -20.64 -4.15
C GLY A 210 -12.27 -19.23 -4.37
N LEU A 211 -12.13 -18.33 -3.37
CA LEU A 211 -12.45 -16.93 -3.55
C LEU A 211 -11.37 -16.23 -4.38
N THR A 212 -11.80 -15.20 -5.12
CA THR A 212 -10.94 -14.39 -5.98
C THR A 212 -9.95 -13.57 -5.17
N SER A 213 -10.35 -13.13 -3.96
CA SER A 213 -9.53 -12.29 -3.08
C SER A 213 -9.09 -10.96 -3.73
N GLY A 214 -7.99 -10.37 -3.28
CA GLY A 214 -7.40 -9.15 -3.79
C GLY A 214 -6.88 -8.25 -2.68
N HIS A 215 -6.28 -7.12 -3.08
CA HIS A 215 -5.77 -6.13 -2.14
C HIS A 215 -6.93 -5.39 -1.46
N SER A 216 -6.91 -5.28 -0.13
CA SER A 216 -8.00 -4.66 0.66
C SER A 216 -8.15 -3.13 0.45
N GLY A 217 -7.27 -2.51 -0.30
CA GLY A 217 -7.37 -1.13 -0.76
C GLY A 217 -7.94 -1.06 -2.18
N THR A 218 -7.14 -1.39 -3.18
CA THR A 218 -7.48 -1.21 -4.60
C THR A 218 -8.62 -2.11 -5.09
N ASP A 219 -8.73 -3.33 -4.57
CA ASP A 219 -9.76 -4.28 -4.99
C ASP A 219 -11.03 -4.28 -4.12
N ILE A 220 -11.06 -3.52 -3.00
CA ILE A 220 -12.21 -3.51 -2.10
C ILE A 220 -13.50 -3.02 -2.78
N ILE A 221 -13.35 -2.14 -3.78
CA ILE A 221 -14.46 -1.64 -4.59
C ILE A 221 -15.15 -2.74 -5.41
N CYS A 222 -14.44 -3.81 -5.73
CA CYS A 222 -14.99 -4.95 -6.46
C CYS A 222 -16.01 -5.74 -5.63
N GLN A 223 -16.10 -5.50 -4.33
CA GLN A 223 -17.03 -6.14 -3.38
C GLN A 223 -16.98 -7.67 -3.47
N ARG A 224 -15.77 -8.22 -3.63
CA ARG A 224 -15.54 -9.67 -3.60
C ARG A 224 -15.82 -10.24 -2.22
N ALA A 225 -16.14 -11.52 -2.16
CA ALA A 225 -16.42 -12.19 -0.91
C ALA A 225 -15.18 -12.23 -0.01
N ASN A 226 -15.39 -12.01 1.31
CA ASN A 226 -14.42 -12.23 2.36
C ASN A 226 -14.78 -13.53 3.09
N ALA A 227 -13.87 -14.51 3.08
CA ALA A 227 -14.14 -15.84 3.65
C ALA A 227 -14.46 -15.81 5.15
N ASN A 228 -13.84 -14.90 5.91
CA ASN A 228 -14.12 -14.73 7.35
C ASN A 228 -15.55 -14.26 7.59
N ILE A 229 -16.05 -13.36 6.74
CA ILE A 229 -17.43 -12.87 6.81
C ILE A 229 -18.42 -13.95 6.37
N LEU A 230 -18.11 -14.70 5.31
CA LEU A 230 -18.93 -15.82 4.91
C LEU A 230 -19.03 -16.89 6.00
N MET A 231 -17.91 -17.19 6.69
CA MET A 231 -17.89 -18.08 7.84
C MET A 231 -18.80 -17.57 8.96
N GLY A 232 -18.75 -16.27 9.25
CA GLY A 232 -19.65 -15.62 10.20
C GLY A 232 -21.12 -15.83 9.84
N ARG A 233 -21.51 -15.61 8.58
CA ARG A 233 -22.90 -15.80 8.09
C ARG A 233 -23.36 -17.26 8.22
N ILE A 234 -22.50 -18.20 7.85
CA ILE A 234 -22.80 -19.65 7.94
C ILE A 234 -23.03 -20.06 9.40
N LEU A 235 -22.14 -19.65 10.31
CA LEU A 235 -22.24 -19.97 11.73
C LEU A 235 -23.43 -19.29 12.40
N PHE A 236 -23.88 -18.12 11.89
CA PHE A 236 -25.04 -17.41 12.43
C PHE A 236 -26.33 -18.22 12.30
N ASP A 237 -26.51 -18.96 11.22
CA ASP A 237 -27.71 -19.76 10.97
C ASP A 237 -27.84 -20.99 11.89
N VAL A 238 -26.71 -21.43 12.45
CA VAL A 238 -26.64 -22.59 13.34
C VAL A 238 -26.26 -22.26 14.77
N LYS A 239 -26.19 -20.95 15.12
CA LYS A 239 -25.65 -20.46 16.39
C LYS A 239 -26.25 -21.05 17.67
N GLU A 240 -27.51 -21.48 17.62
CA GLU A 240 -28.21 -22.10 18.77
C GLU A 240 -27.95 -23.60 18.89
N CYS A 241 -27.28 -24.22 17.92
CA CYS A 241 -27.13 -25.67 17.80
C CYS A 241 -25.69 -26.14 17.82
N VAL A 242 -24.73 -25.22 17.94
CA VAL A 242 -23.30 -25.55 17.79
C VAL A 242 -22.42 -24.92 18.86
N ASN A 243 -21.27 -25.56 19.13
CA ASN A 243 -20.17 -24.98 19.87
C ASN A 243 -18.94 -24.98 18.99
N ILE A 244 -18.20 -23.83 18.96
CA ILE A 244 -17.02 -23.66 18.10
C ILE A 244 -15.81 -24.35 18.75
N VAL A 245 -15.13 -25.20 17.97
CA VAL A 245 -13.88 -25.87 18.37
C VAL A 245 -12.68 -25.07 17.86
N SER A 246 -12.71 -24.70 16.57
CA SER A 246 -11.67 -23.87 15.94
C SER A 246 -12.25 -22.99 14.84
N ILE A 247 -11.59 -21.85 14.60
CA ILE A 247 -11.81 -20.97 13.45
C ILE A 247 -10.43 -20.46 13.02
N SER A 248 -10.18 -20.47 11.71
CA SER A 248 -9.04 -19.78 11.10
C SER A 248 -9.41 -19.31 9.71
N GLY A 249 -8.92 -18.13 9.29
CA GLY A 249 -9.13 -17.63 7.94
C GLY A 249 -8.31 -16.39 7.61
N GLY A 250 -7.91 -16.29 6.34
CA GLY A 250 -7.01 -15.28 5.82
C GLY A 250 -5.57 -15.42 6.31
N GLU A 251 -4.65 -14.71 5.65
CA GLU A 251 -3.20 -14.75 5.96
C GLU A 251 -2.62 -13.37 6.23
N LYS A 252 -3.14 -12.32 5.56
CA LYS A 252 -2.63 -10.95 5.63
C LYS A 252 -3.76 -9.97 5.90
N ASP A 253 -3.49 -8.95 6.68
CA ASP A 253 -4.45 -7.89 7.00
C ASP A 253 -4.81 -7.03 5.78
N ASN A 254 -3.88 -6.82 4.86
CA ASN A 254 -4.08 -6.05 3.63
C ASN A 254 -4.64 -6.87 2.45
N SER A 255 -5.09 -8.10 2.69
CA SER A 255 -5.76 -8.96 1.69
C SER A 255 -7.18 -9.28 2.11
N ILE A 256 -8.12 -9.30 1.15
CA ILE A 256 -9.46 -9.85 1.35
C ILE A 256 -9.30 -11.36 1.58
N ALA A 257 -9.80 -11.88 2.70
CA ALA A 257 -9.54 -13.25 3.10
C ALA A 257 -10.01 -14.28 2.05
N PRO A 258 -9.10 -15.08 1.44
CA PRO A 258 -9.44 -16.00 0.35
C PRO A 258 -9.99 -17.33 0.81
N PHE A 259 -9.81 -17.70 2.07
CA PHE A 259 -10.27 -18.95 2.67
C PHE A 259 -10.61 -18.77 4.15
N ALA A 260 -11.46 -19.67 4.65
CA ALA A 260 -11.71 -19.83 6.08
C ALA A 260 -12.11 -21.27 6.39
N ASP A 261 -11.64 -21.76 7.52
CA ASP A 261 -11.93 -23.08 8.07
C ASP A 261 -12.53 -22.96 9.47
N ALA A 262 -13.54 -23.78 9.78
CA ALA A 262 -14.07 -23.92 11.12
C ALA A 262 -14.33 -25.38 11.47
N VAL A 263 -14.19 -25.72 12.75
CA VAL A 263 -14.64 -26.97 13.33
C VAL A 263 -15.65 -26.66 14.42
N ILE A 264 -16.78 -27.32 14.38
CA ILE A 264 -17.88 -27.17 15.33
C ILE A 264 -18.28 -28.50 15.94
N MET A 265 -18.89 -28.44 17.11
CA MET A 265 -19.51 -29.58 17.81
C MET A 265 -21.03 -29.36 17.89
N THR A 266 -21.83 -30.40 17.64
CA THR A 266 -23.29 -30.32 17.70
C THR A 266 -23.93 -31.60 18.22
N GLN A 267 -25.12 -31.49 18.83
CA GLN A 267 -25.99 -32.59 19.20
C GLN A 267 -27.07 -32.84 18.12
N GLU A 268 -27.21 -31.96 17.13
CA GLU A 268 -28.26 -31.94 16.11
C GLU A 268 -27.68 -32.06 14.69
N ALA A 269 -26.81 -33.05 14.44
CA ALA A 269 -25.99 -33.14 13.22
C ALA A 269 -26.79 -33.06 11.91
N ASP A 270 -27.91 -33.75 11.81
CA ASP A 270 -28.76 -33.75 10.59
C ASP A 270 -29.34 -32.35 10.30
N LYS A 271 -29.88 -31.69 11.34
CA LYS A 271 -30.43 -30.34 11.25
C LYS A 271 -29.35 -29.31 10.89
N VAL A 272 -28.22 -29.39 11.55
CA VAL A 272 -27.08 -28.50 11.29
C VAL A 272 -26.55 -28.70 9.88
N THR A 273 -26.42 -29.95 9.41
CA THR A 273 -26.02 -30.26 8.03
C THR A 273 -26.96 -29.64 6.99
N GLU A 274 -28.28 -29.75 7.20
CA GLU A 274 -29.27 -29.17 6.31
C GLU A 274 -29.15 -27.64 6.25
N LEU A 275 -29.09 -26.98 7.41
CA LEU A 275 -28.97 -25.52 7.49
C LEU A 275 -27.67 -25.01 6.82
N LEU A 276 -26.52 -25.63 7.16
CA LEU A 276 -25.23 -25.26 6.59
C LEU A 276 -25.18 -25.41 5.05
N ASN A 277 -25.73 -26.51 4.52
CA ASN A 277 -25.80 -26.74 3.06
C ASN A 277 -26.73 -25.74 2.36
N ASN A 278 -27.86 -25.41 2.98
CA ASN A 278 -28.78 -24.41 2.44
C ASN A 278 -28.09 -23.04 2.34
N THR A 279 -27.46 -22.56 3.41
CA THR A 279 -26.71 -21.30 3.41
C THR A 279 -25.53 -21.34 2.43
N ALA A 280 -24.79 -22.45 2.36
CA ALA A 280 -23.71 -22.62 1.40
C ALA A 280 -24.17 -22.47 -0.07
N ASN A 281 -25.34 -23.01 -0.41
CA ASN A 281 -25.89 -22.88 -1.75
C ASN A 281 -26.33 -21.44 -2.06
N VAL A 282 -26.97 -20.75 -1.10
CA VAL A 282 -27.35 -19.33 -1.24
C VAL A 282 -26.11 -18.47 -1.47
N LEU A 283 -25.03 -18.65 -0.68
CA LEU A 283 -23.80 -17.90 -0.81
C LEU A 283 -23.10 -18.12 -2.16
N LYS A 284 -23.08 -19.38 -2.66
CA LYS A 284 -22.51 -19.67 -3.98
C LYS A 284 -23.27 -18.97 -5.11
N GLU A 285 -24.57 -18.86 -5.01
CA GLU A 285 -25.38 -18.13 -5.99
C GLU A 285 -25.15 -16.62 -5.88
N GLU A 286 -25.18 -16.08 -4.67
CA GLU A 286 -24.98 -14.66 -4.38
C GLU A 286 -23.63 -14.12 -4.91
N TYR A 287 -22.55 -14.89 -4.77
CA TYR A 287 -21.21 -14.53 -5.19
C TYR A 287 -20.76 -15.14 -6.53
N SER A 288 -21.69 -15.70 -7.31
CA SER A 288 -21.36 -16.40 -8.57
C SER A 288 -20.64 -15.53 -9.61
N VAL A 289 -20.80 -14.21 -9.56
CA VAL A 289 -20.17 -13.25 -10.49
C VAL A 289 -18.78 -12.82 -10.01
N THR A 290 -18.66 -12.46 -8.75
CA THR A 290 -17.40 -11.94 -8.18
C THR A 290 -16.43 -13.05 -7.81
N ASP A 291 -16.96 -14.21 -7.38
CA ASP A 291 -16.20 -15.35 -6.87
C ASP A 291 -16.68 -16.68 -7.48
N PRO A 292 -16.56 -16.85 -8.82
CA PRO A 292 -17.15 -17.98 -9.54
C PRO A 292 -16.60 -19.37 -9.15
N HIS A 293 -15.47 -19.39 -8.46
CA HIS A 293 -14.82 -20.62 -7.98
C HIS A 293 -15.05 -20.89 -6.50
N LEU A 294 -15.93 -20.12 -5.83
CA LEU A 294 -16.29 -20.30 -4.43
C LEU A 294 -16.76 -21.73 -4.15
N THR A 295 -16.11 -22.38 -3.23
CA THR A 295 -16.49 -23.69 -2.72
C THR A 295 -16.70 -23.62 -1.21
N ILE A 296 -17.83 -24.17 -0.75
CA ILE A 296 -18.14 -24.33 0.67
C ILE A 296 -18.42 -25.82 0.89
N LYS A 297 -17.58 -26.45 1.72
CA LYS A 297 -17.67 -27.89 2.03
C LYS A 297 -18.01 -28.07 3.49
N VAL A 298 -19.01 -28.88 3.77
CA VAL A 298 -19.43 -29.28 5.10
C VAL A 298 -19.22 -30.79 5.21
N ASN A 299 -18.43 -31.24 6.20
CA ASN A 299 -18.18 -32.65 6.43
C ASN A 299 -18.54 -33.02 7.88
N CYS A 300 -19.13 -34.20 8.04
CA CYS A 300 -19.33 -34.84 9.34
C CYS A 300 -18.08 -35.69 9.67
N GLU A 301 -17.38 -35.35 10.74
CA GLU A 301 -16.13 -36.02 11.15
C GLU A 301 -16.41 -37.20 12.12
N GLY A 302 -17.63 -37.29 12.64
CA GLY A 302 -18.08 -38.38 13.52
C GLY A 302 -18.35 -37.93 14.96
N GLU A 303 -18.85 -38.84 15.76
CA GLU A 303 -19.12 -38.60 17.18
C GLU A 303 -17.84 -38.66 18.03
N GLY A 304 -17.76 -37.76 19.03
CA GLY A 304 -16.60 -37.69 19.91
C GLY A 304 -16.78 -36.73 21.06
N SER A 305 -15.69 -36.53 21.81
CA SER A 305 -15.59 -35.51 22.84
C SER A 305 -14.36 -34.66 22.57
N THR A 306 -14.51 -33.34 22.64
CA THR A 306 -13.42 -32.37 22.43
C THR A 306 -13.64 -31.11 23.26
N LEU A 307 -12.55 -30.36 23.47
CA LEU A 307 -12.59 -29.05 24.10
C LEU A 307 -13.14 -28.01 23.09
N ALA A 308 -14.33 -27.49 23.35
CA ALA A 308 -14.99 -26.48 22.52
C ALA A 308 -15.30 -25.23 23.33
N CYS A 309 -15.51 -24.10 22.66
CA CYS A 309 -15.99 -22.87 23.28
C CYS A 309 -17.37 -23.12 23.92
N ASP A 310 -17.57 -22.59 25.11
CA ASP A 310 -18.90 -22.63 25.75
C ASP A 310 -19.92 -21.81 24.94
N ASP A 311 -21.22 -21.93 25.29
CA ASP A 311 -22.30 -21.27 24.53
C ASP A 311 -22.10 -19.74 24.47
N ALA A 312 -21.72 -19.12 25.58
CA ALA A 312 -21.53 -17.67 25.64
C ALA A 312 -20.36 -17.20 24.76
N THR A 313 -19.25 -17.96 24.78
CA THR A 313 -18.09 -17.69 23.94
C THR A 313 -18.40 -17.95 22.47
N THR A 314 -19.10 -19.03 22.14
CA THR A 314 -19.54 -19.32 20.77
C THR A 314 -20.42 -18.18 20.23
N GLN A 315 -21.42 -17.74 20.98
CA GLN A 315 -22.29 -16.60 20.59
C GLN A 315 -21.47 -15.32 20.42
N MET A 316 -20.54 -15.02 21.32
CA MET A 316 -19.66 -13.86 21.20
C MET A 316 -18.84 -13.92 19.92
N LEU A 317 -18.20 -15.05 19.58
CA LEU A 317 -17.41 -15.20 18.35
C LEU A 317 -18.26 -15.01 17.08
N ILE A 318 -19.46 -15.60 17.06
CA ILE A 318 -20.40 -15.42 15.94
C ILE A 318 -20.80 -13.95 15.82
N ASN A 319 -21.04 -13.26 16.94
CA ASN A 319 -21.37 -11.84 16.92
C ASN A 319 -20.18 -10.97 16.42
N VAL A 320 -18.94 -11.29 16.79
CA VAL A 320 -17.74 -10.60 16.27
C VAL A 320 -17.67 -10.69 14.76
N LEU A 321 -17.87 -11.87 14.19
CA LEU A 321 -17.81 -12.09 12.74
C LEU A 321 -18.97 -11.46 11.96
N ASN A 322 -20.10 -11.13 12.62
CA ASN A 322 -21.30 -10.63 11.93
C ASN A 322 -21.59 -9.14 12.21
N PHE A 323 -21.25 -8.60 13.38
CA PHE A 323 -21.70 -7.26 13.76
C PHE A 323 -20.66 -6.17 13.48
N ILE A 324 -19.38 -6.53 13.45
CA ILE A 324 -18.34 -5.60 12.98
C ILE A 324 -18.45 -5.51 11.45
N PRO A 325 -18.59 -4.30 10.88
CA PRO A 325 -18.72 -4.14 9.42
C PRO A 325 -17.49 -4.64 8.68
N ASP A 326 -17.65 -4.93 7.39
CA ASP A 326 -16.57 -5.29 6.45
C ASP A 326 -16.87 -4.71 5.07
N GLY A 327 -15.83 -4.51 4.25
CA GLY A 327 -15.95 -4.00 2.90
C GLY A 327 -16.02 -2.47 2.81
N VAL A 328 -16.71 -1.97 1.79
CA VAL A 328 -16.87 -0.54 1.54
C VAL A 328 -17.85 0.06 2.56
N VAL A 329 -17.37 1.00 3.36
CA VAL A 329 -18.17 1.72 4.35
C VAL A 329 -18.77 3.00 3.76
N LYS A 330 -17.99 3.73 2.94
CA LYS A 330 -18.42 4.98 2.33
C LYS A 330 -17.72 5.21 0.99
N MET A 331 -18.49 5.69 0.01
CA MET A 331 -17.95 6.17 -1.27
C MET A 331 -17.64 7.66 -1.19
N SER A 332 -16.68 8.13 -1.96
CA SER A 332 -16.38 9.56 -2.07
C SER A 332 -17.53 10.32 -2.73
N ASN A 333 -17.82 11.50 -2.18
CA ASN A 333 -18.78 12.44 -2.77
C ASN A 333 -18.11 13.38 -3.79
N ASP A 334 -16.79 13.53 -3.72
CA ASP A 334 -16.03 14.45 -4.55
C ASP A 334 -15.50 13.78 -5.81
N ILE A 335 -15.16 12.48 -5.73
CA ILE A 335 -14.58 11.71 -6.84
C ILE A 335 -15.45 10.48 -7.11
N LYS A 336 -16.02 10.43 -8.30
CA LYS A 336 -16.91 9.32 -8.71
C LYS A 336 -16.13 8.01 -8.82
N GLY A 337 -16.66 6.95 -8.20
CA GLY A 337 -16.06 5.61 -8.25
C GLY A 337 -14.98 5.36 -7.21
N LEU A 338 -14.55 6.38 -6.47
CA LEU A 338 -13.57 6.22 -5.40
C LEU A 338 -14.22 5.71 -4.10
N VAL A 339 -13.65 4.69 -3.50
CA VAL A 339 -13.93 4.32 -2.12
C VAL A 339 -13.29 5.34 -1.19
N GLN A 340 -14.09 6.00 -0.34
CA GLN A 340 -13.55 6.93 0.67
C GLN A 340 -13.10 6.18 1.91
N THR A 341 -13.94 5.27 2.43
CA THR A 341 -13.71 4.57 3.70
C THR A 341 -14.05 3.10 3.56
N SER A 342 -13.17 2.23 4.03
CA SER A 342 -13.36 0.78 4.02
C SER A 342 -12.83 0.13 5.29
N LEU A 343 -13.28 -1.10 5.52
CA LEU A 343 -12.81 -1.99 6.57
C LEU A 343 -12.65 -3.39 5.98
N ASN A 344 -11.57 -4.08 6.30
CA ASN A 344 -11.32 -5.45 5.86
C ASN A 344 -10.95 -6.34 7.05
N LEU A 345 -11.72 -7.39 7.31
CA LEU A 345 -11.32 -8.47 8.23
C LEU A 345 -10.35 -9.41 7.51
N GLY A 346 -9.06 -9.07 7.54
CA GLY A 346 -8.03 -9.82 6.80
C GLY A 346 -7.68 -11.16 7.43
N VAL A 347 -7.62 -11.24 8.79
CA VAL A 347 -7.22 -12.45 9.50
C VAL A 347 -8.15 -12.70 10.68
N ALA A 348 -8.60 -13.95 10.82
CA ALA A 348 -9.36 -14.45 11.97
C ALA A 348 -8.73 -15.75 12.46
N GLU A 349 -8.35 -15.84 13.73
CA GLU A 349 -7.66 -17.00 14.28
C GLU A 349 -8.09 -17.30 15.72
N LEU A 350 -8.53 -18.53 15.97
CA LEU A 350 -8.85 -19.03 17.28
C LEU A 350 -7.67 -19.85 17.83
N ALA A 351 -6.90 -19.21 18.73
CA ALA A 351 -5.80 -19.85 19.46
C ALA A 351 -6.30 -20.61 20.70
N GLU A 352 -5.39 -21.03 21.58
CA GLU A 352 -5.75 -21.81 22.78
C GLU A 352 -6.65 -21.03 23.74
N LYS A 353 -6.33 -19.75 24.02
CA LYS A 353 -6.98 -18.92 25.06
C LYS A 353 -7.66 -17.68 24.51
N THR A 354 -7.42 -17.33 23.27
CA THR A 354 -7.92 -16.10 22.67
C THR A 354 -8.37 -16.35 21.24
N PHE A 355 -9.35 -15.57 20.80
CA PHE A 355 -9.65 -15.37 19.38
C PHE A 355 -9.10 -14.02 18.96
N ALA A 356 -8.32 -13.98 17.89
CA ALA A 356 -7.79 -12.78 17.28
C ALA A 356 -8.54 -12.48 15.99
N ALA A 357 -8.94 -11.20 15.82
CA ALA A 357 -9.49 -10.66 14.58
C ALA A 357 -8.70 -9.42 14.18
N THR A 358 -8.09 -9.43 12.99
CA THR A 358 -7.25 -8.33 12.50
C THR A 358 -7.98 -7.61 11.39
N TYR A 359 -8.24 -6.33 11.61
CA TYR A 359 -8.95 -5.44 10.71
C TYR A 359 -8.00 -4.39 10.15
N LEU A 360 -8.05 -4.15 8.84
CA LEU A 360 -7.39 -3.01 8.21
C LEU A 360 -8.44 -1.97 7.84
N ILE A 361 -8.34 -0.80 8.45
CA ILE A 361 -9.20 0.36 8.24
C ILE A 361 -8.48 1.29 7.27
N ARG A 362 -9.16 1.77 6.24
CA ARG A 362 -8.65 2.76 5.30
C ARG A 362 -9.66 3.88 5.11
N SER A 363 -9.17 5.11 5.01
CA SER A 363 -10.00 6.25 4.59
C SER A 363 -9.15 7.37 4.01
N SER A 364 -9.63 7.98 2.92
CA SER A 364 -9.08 9.23 2.38
C SER A 364 -9.55 10.48 3.14
N SER A 365 -10.35 10.32 4.20
CA SER A 365 -10.69 11.36 5.16
C SER A 365 -10.17 10.99 6.54
N GLN A 366 -9.32 11.83 7.12
CA GLN A 366 -8.70 11.59 8.43
C GLN A 366 -9.76 11.41 9.52
N SER A 367 -10.78 12.29 9.55
CA SER A 367 -11.85 12.23 10.55
C SER A 367 -12.71 10.97 10.44
N GLU A 368 -12.97 10.48 9.23
CA GLU A 368 -13.72 9.23 9.01
C GLU A 368 -12.87 8.00 9.40
N LYS A 369 -11.55 8.04 9.14
CA LYS A 369 -10.62 7.00 9.59
C LYS A 369 -10.63 6.87 11.11
N GLU A 370 -10.47 7.98 11.81
CA GLU A 370 -10.49 8.04 13.27
C GLU A 370 -11.83 7.55 13.81
N TYR A 371 -12.95 8.05 13.27
CA TYR A 371 -14.29 7.65 13.69
C TYR A 371 -14.53 6.15 13.51
N LEU A 372 -14.15 5.57 12.35
CA LEU A 372 -14.34 4.14 12.12
C LEU A 372 -13.43 3.30 13.02
N THR A 373 -12.19 3.74 13.24
CA THR A 373 -11.24 3.08 14.15
C THR A 373 -11.79 3.03 15.58
N ASP A 374 -12.27 4.18 16.09
CA ASP A 374 -12.89 4.27 17.42
C ASP A 374 -14.15 3.42 17.52
N LYS A 375 -14.98 3.44 16.48
CA LYS A 375 -16.20 2.63 16.41
C LYS A 375 -15.90 1.14 16.52
N VAL A 376 -14.95 0.62 15.70
CA VAL A 376 -14.56 -0.79 15.73
C VAL A 376 -13.92 -1.15 17.07
N GLY A 377 -13.09 -0.28 17.64
CA GLY A 377 -12.52 -0.44 18.97
C GLY A 377 -13.58 -0.55 20.05
N LYS A 378 -14.58 0.34 20.03
CA LYS A 378 -15.70 0.30 21.00
C LYS A 378 -16.62 -0.91 20.81
N MET A 379 -16.84 -1.35 19.59
CA MET A 379 -17.56 -2.61 19.33
C MET A 379 -16.78 -3.83 19.87
N THR A 380 -15.45 -3.83 19.71
CA THR A 380 -14.57 -4.87 20.28
C THR A 380 -14.70 -4.93 21.81
N GLU A 381 -14.61 -3.78 22.49
CA GLU A 381 -14.77 -3.69 23.96
C GLU A 381 -16.17 -4.15 24.41
N TYR A 382 -17.22 -3.72 23.69
CA TYR A 382 -18.61 -4.09 23.99
C TYR A 382 -18.83 -5.61 23.87
N LEU A 383 -18.15 -6.27 22.91
CA LEU A 383 -18.18 -7.70 22.73
C LEU A 383 -17.22 -8.47 23.68
N GLY A 384 -16.61 -7.77 24.65
CA GLY A 384 -15.77 -8.37 25.69
C GLY A 384 -14.31 -8.55 25.31
N GLY A 385 -13.86 -7.97 24.20
CA GLY A 385 -12.47 -8.00 23.74
C GLY A 385 -11.64 -6.78 24.16
N THR A 386 -10.39 -6.82 23.79
CA THR A 386 -9.43 -5.71 23.84
C THR A 386 -8.83 -5.51 22.44
N TYR A 387 -8.22 -4.37 22.17
CA TYR A 387 -7.56 -4.15 20.88
C TYR A 387 -6.28 -3.34 21.01
N GLU A 388 -5.42 -3.47 20.02
CA GLU A 388 -4.24 -2.64 19.79
C GLU A 388 -4.28 -2.07 18.37
N LEU A 389 -3.70 -0.88 18.17
CA LEU A 389 -3.54 -0.25 16.86
C LEU A 389 -2.08 -0.35 16.42
N LYS A 390 -1.86 -0.69 15.13
CA LYS A 390 -0.53 -0.76 14.50
C LYS A 390 -0.58 -0.15 13.12
N GLY A 391 0.57 0.28 12.60
CA GLY A 391 0.69 0.80 11.24
C GLY A 391 -0.33 1.92 10.98
N VAL A 392 -0.43 2.88 11.92
CA VAL A 392 -1.34 4.02 11.78
C VAL A 392 -0.64 5.10 10.98
N TYR A 393 -1.15 5.40 9.80
CA TYR A 393 -0.63 6.49 8.97
C TYR A 393 -1.76 7.43 8.51
N PRO A 394 -1.46 8.72 8.27
CA PRO A 394 -2.47 9.73 7.97
C PRO A 394 -3.05 9.58 6.57
N ALA A 395 -4.25 10.15 6.36
CA ALA A 395 -4.83 10.35 5.04
C ALA A 395 -4.20 11.56 4.36
N TRP A 396 -4.04 11.48 3.04
CA TRP A 396 -3.82 12.63 2.19
C TRP A 396 -5.17 13.03 1.57
N GLU A 397 -5.80 14.04 2.19
CA GLU A 397 -7.13 14.46 1.77
C GLU A 397 -7.09 15.22 0.44
N PHE A 398 -8.00 14.89 -0.47
CA PHE A 398 -8.13 15.59 -1.75
C PHE A 398 -8.43 17.07 -1.55
N LYS A 399 -7.53 17.94 -2.03
CA LYS A 399 -7.73 19.40 -2.05
C LYS A 399 -8.50 19.79 -3.31
N LYS A 400 -9.69 20.43 -3.13
CA LYS A 400 -10.49 20.92 -4.28
C LYS A 400 -9.72 21.96 -5.11
N ASN A 401 -8.96 22.82 -4.45
CA ASN A 401 -8.12 23.83 -5.07
C ASN A 401 -6.65 23.48 -4.81
N SER A 402 -5.93 23.10 -5.85
CA SER A 402 -4.51 22.81 -5.84
C SER A 402 -3.86 23.50 -7.03
N ALA A 403 -3.05 24.51 -6.76
CA ALA A 403 -2.39 25.29 -7.81
C ALA A 403 -1.35 24.43 -8.56
N ILE A 404 -0.65 23.56 -7.85
CA ILE A 404 0.36 22.69 -8.50
C ILE A 404 -0.28 21.62 -9.38
N ARG A 405 -1.39 21.02 -8.94
CA ARG A 405 -2.14 20.06 -9.76
C ARG A 405 -2.64 20.68 -11.03
N ASP A 406 -3.28 21.88 -10.93
CA ASP A 406 -3.83 22.58 -12.08
C ASP A 406 -2.71 22.94 -13.06
N MET A 407 -1.55 23.42 -12.58
CA MET A 407 -0.36 23.71 -13.39
C MET A 407 0.19 22.46 -14.09
N LEU A 408 0.28 21.30 -13.39
CA LEU A 408 0.72 20.04 -13.98
C LEU A 408 -0.24 19.59 -15.10
N CYS A 409 -1.56 19.65 -14.88
CA CYS A 409 -2.56 19.29 -15.88
C CYS A 409 -2.47 20.20 -17.13
N GLU A 410 -2.34 21.51 -16.94
CA GLU A 410 -2.20 22.48 -18.04
C GLU A 410 -0.90 22.25 -18.80
N SER A 411 0.21 22.02 -18.11
CA SER A 411 1.51 21.75 -18.73
C SER A 411 1.49 20.45 -19.52
N TYR A 412 0.94 19.37 -18.95
CA TYR A 412 0.82 18.08 -19.63
C TYR A 412 0.00 18.17 -20.91
N ASN A 413 -1.16 18.85 -20.85
CA ASN A 413 -2.00 19.08 -22.03
C ASN A 413 -1.26 19.91 -23.10
N ARG A 414 -0.59 20.97 -22.69
CA ARG A 414 0.13 21.87 -23.61
C ARG A 414 1.34 21.20 -24.28
N LEU A 415 2.10 20.38 -23.53
CA LEU A 415 3.30 19.71 -24.04
C LEU A 415 2.96 18.52 -24.94
N PHE A 416 1.96 17.73 -24.56
CA PHE A 416 1.73 16.42 -25.19
C PHE A 416 0.39 16.31 -25.91
N ASN A 417 -0.45 17.35 -25.86
CA ASN A 417 -1.80 17.35 -26.41
C ASN A 417 -2.63 16.14 -25.91
N LYS A 418 -2.45 15.81 -24.64
CA LYS A 418 -3.15 14.74 -23.89
C LYS A 418 -3.81 15.36 -22.67
N GLU A 419 -4.96 14.86 -22.27
CA GLU A 419 -5.63 15.24 -21.04
C GLU A 419 -5.09 14.38 -19.89
N ALA A 420 -4.70 15.02 -18.78
CA ALA A 420 -4.27 14.32 -17.58
C ALA A 420 -5.48 13.83 -16.79
N LEU A 421 -5.36 12.65 -16.18
CA LEU A 421 -6.35 12.13 -15.24
C LEU A 421 -5.93 12.49 -13.81
N VAL A 422 -6.86 13.11 -13.08
CA VAL A 422 -6.66 13.39 -11.64
C VAL A 422 -7.34 12.30 -10.84
N GLU A 423 -6.55 11.57 -10.10
CA GLU A 423 -7.03 10.43 -9.32
C GLU A 423 -6.65 10.53 -7.84
N THR A 424 -7.23 9.66 -7.06
CA THR A 424 -6.86 9.41 -5.66
C THR A 424 -6.81 7.91 -5.44
N MET A 425 -5.85 7.46 -4.65
CA MET A 425 -5.62 6.05 -4.40
C MET A 425 -6.23 5.62 -3.05
N HIS A 426 -6.89 4.47 -3.03
CA HIS A 426 -7.38 3.88 -1.76
C HIS A 426 -6.33 2.98 -1.09
N ALA A 427 -5.06 3.41 -1.18
CA ALA A 427 -3.89 2.84 -0.50
C ALA A 427 -3.06 3.99 0.09
N GLY A 428 -2.05 3.71 0.92
CA GLY A 428 -1.15 4.72 1.46
C GLY A 428 -0.04 5.06 0.46
N VAL A 429 0.37 6.32 0.43
CA VAL A 429 1.60 6.80 -0.21
C VAL A 429 2.26 7.84 0.70
N GLU A 430 3.57 8.07 0.54
CA GLU A 430 4.34 8.98 1.41
C GLU A 430 3.82 10.42 1.43
N CYS A 431 3.15 10.86 0.36
CA CYS A 431 2.46 12.16 0.30
C CYS A 431 1.54 12.41 1.50
N GLY A 432 0.87 11.36 2.02
CA GLY A 432 0.01 11.46 3.19
C GLY A 432 0.79 11.82 4.46
N ILE A 433 1.93 11.19 4.67
CA ILE A 433 2.81 11.44 5.80
C ILE A 433 3.43 12.83 5.69
N MET A 434 3.93 13.20 4.51
CA MET A 434 4.51 14.52 4.27
C MET A 434 3.48 15.65 4.46
N ALA A 435 2.25 15.47 3.96
CA ALA A 435 1.17 16.43 4.13
C ALA A 435 0.71 16.59 5.60
N ALA A 436 0.87 15.56 6.42
CA ALA A 436 0.60 15.65 7.85
C ALA A 436 1.73 16.34 8.64
N LYS A 437 2.97 16.35 8.11
CA LYS A 437 4.15 16.98 8.74
C LYS A 437 4.39 18.42 8.29
N ILE A 438 3.94 18.79 7.10
CA ILE A 438 4.16 20.10 6.52
C ILE A 438 2.81 20.79 6.34
N ASP A 439 2.53 21.78 7.18
CA ASP A 439 1.29 22.56 7.12
C ASP A 439 1.08 23.20 5.73
N ASP A 440 -0.15 23.11 5.22
CA ASP A 440 -0.58 23.67 3.93
C ASP A 440 0.14 23.10 2.68
N LEU A 441 0.84 21.99 2.80
CA LEU A 441 1.54 21.37 1.68
C LEU A 441 0.57 21.11 0.52
N ASP A 442 0.87 21.65 -0.67
CA ASP A 442 0.19 21.35 -1.93
C ASP A 442 1.06 20.37 -2.71
N CYS A 443 0.63 19.11 -2.80
CA CYS A 443 1.42 18.05 -3.43
C CYS A 443 0.62 17.26 -4.46
N VAL A 444 1.36 16.71 -5.43
CA VAL A 444 0.86 15.81 -6.46
C VAL A 444 1.89 14.69 -6.63
N SER A 445 1.41 13.45 -6.72
CA SER A 445 2.25 12.31 -7.13
C SER A 445 1.99 11.99 -8.59
N PHE A 446 3.06 11.78 -9.35
CA PHE A 446 3.04 11.42 -10.76
C PHE A 446 4.37 10.76 -11.13
N GLY A 447 4.45 10.17 -12.31
CA GLY A 447 5.69 9.54 -12.74
C GLY A 447 5.64 9.06 -14.20
N PRO A 448 6.69 8.40 -14.68
CA PRO A 448 6.72 7.73 -15.97
C PRO A 448 6.02 6.36 -15.90
N ASP A 449 5.81 5.74 -17.06
CA ASP A 449 5.30 4.38 -17.14
C ASP A 449 6.35 3.37 -16.63
N ILE A 450 6.03 2.70 -15.53
CA ILE A 450 6.78 1.59 -14.95
C ILE A 450 5.85 0.37 -14.93
N ILE A 451 6.27 -0.74 -15.54
CA ILE A 451 5.42 -1.90 -15.73
C ILE A 451 5.92 -3.06 -14.87
N ASP A 452 4.99 -3.84 -14.31
CA ASP A 452 5.27 -5.03 -13.50
C ASP A 452 6.19 -4.75 -12.28
N ILE A 453 6.00 -3.59 -11.61
CA ILE A 453 6.72 -3.23 -10.39
C ILE A 453 6.73 -4.39 -9.38
N HIS A 454 7.73 -4.43 -8.50
CA HIS A 454 7.90 -5.45 -7.46
C HIS A 454 8.06 -6.89 -7.99
N THR A 455 8.31 -7.05 -9.29
CA THR A 455 8.56 -8.35 -9.93
C THR A 455 9.86 -8.37 -10.73
N VAL A 456 10.32 -9.56 -11.06
CA VAL A 456 11.48 -9.75 -11.94
C VAL A 456 11.22 -9.40 -13.42
N LYS A 457 10.06 -8.85 -13.72
CA LYS A 457 9.65 -8.35 -15.04
C LYS A 457 9.52 -6.83 -15.08
N GLU A 458 9.86 -6.18 -13.97
CA GLU A 458 9.82 -4.72 -13.88
C GLU A 458 10.62 -4.07 -15.01
N LYS A 459 10.02 -3.06 -15.64
CA LYS A 459 10.63 -2.33 -16.73
C LYS A 459 10.17 -0.88 -16.79
N LEU A 460 11.08 0.01 -17.17
CA LEU A 460 10.86 1.46 -17.28
C LEU A 460 10.76 1.87 -18.74
N ASP A 461 9.67 2.56 -19.12
CA ASP A 461 9.48 3.11 -20.47
C ASP A 461 10.39 4.33 -20.70
N ILE A 462 11.27 4.23 -21.71
CA ILE A 462 12.25 5.28 -22.04
C ILE A 462 11.55 6.55 -22.55
N ALA A 463 10.53 6.41 -23.37
CA ALA A 463 9.86 7.57 -23.97
C ALA A 463 8.98 8.28 -22.94
N SER A 464 8.33 7.56 -22.03
CA SER A 464 7.60 8.14 -20.91
C SER A 464 8.55 8.87 -19.96
N THR A 465 9.72 8.28 -19.65
CA THR A 465 10.77 8.94 -18.86
C THR A 465 11.19 10.28 -19.45
N GLN A 466 11.32 10.39 -20.78
CA GLN A 466 11.63 11.65 -21.46
C GLN A 466 10.50 12.68 -21.29
N ARG A 467 9.25 12.27 -21.48
CA ARG A 467 8.09 13.19 -21.34
C ARG A 467 7.91 13.66 -19.89
N THR A 468 8.12 12.78 -18.92
CA THR A 468 8.07 13.15 -17.50
C THR A 468 9.15 14.18 -17.15
N TRP A 469 10.38 14.03 -17.69
CA TRP A 469 11.42 15.04 -17.55
C TRP A 469 11.03 16.40 -18.15
N GLU A 470 10.43 16.40 -19.36
CA GLU A 470 9.94 17.63 -20.01
C GLU A 470 8.86 18.30 -19.14
N LEU A 471 7.94 17.53 -18.57
CA LEU A 471 6.90 18.04 -17.68
C LEU A 471 7.48 18.66 -16.40
N ILE A 472 8.40 17.93 -15.71
CA ILE A 472 9.05 18.42 -14.48
C ILE A 472 9.78 19.74 -14.76
N THR A 473 10.59 19.79 -15.81
CA THR A 473 11.39 20.99 -16.12
C THR A 473 10.54 22.18 -16.56
N ASP A 474 9.43 21.93 -17.25
CA ASP A 474 8.47 22.98 -17.62
C ASP A 474 7.75 23.56 -16.40
N VAL A 475 7.29 22.73 -15.48
CA VAL A 475 6.64 23.15 -14.23
C VAL A 475 7.63 23.91 -13.33
N LEU A 476 8.84 23.40 -13.16
CA LEU A 476 9.87 24.10 -12.38
C LEU A 476 10.23 25.47 -12.98
N LYS A 477 10.23 25.60 -14.31
CA LYS A 477 10.45 26.86 -14.99
C LYS A 477 9.31 27.86 -14.74
N GLN A 478 8.08 27.42 -14.61
CA GLN A 478 6.94 28.29 -14.30
C GLN A 478 6.92 28.75 -12.84
N LEU A 479 7.53 27.96 -11.94
CA LEU A 479 7.66 28.25 -10.51
C LEU A 479 8.92 29.09 -10.16
N ALA A 480 9.83 29.34 -11.11
CA ALA A 480 11.15 29.95 -10.91
C ALA A 480 11.16 31.50 -10.68
#